data_cd2629453f4c0b7c37b2d8441de4bd40
#
_entry.id   cd2629453f4c0b7c37b2d8441de4bd40
#
_cell.length_a   1.000
_cell.length_b   1.000
_cell.length_c   1.000
_cell.angle_alpha   90.00
_cell.angle_beta   90.00
_cell.angle_gamma   90.00
#
_symmetry.space_group_name_H-M   'P 1'
#
loop_
_entity.id
_entity.type
_entity.pdbx_description
1 polymer ?
#
loop_
_entity_poly.entity_id
_entity_poly.type
_entity_poly.pdbx_seq_one_letter_code
_entity_poly.pdbx_strand_id
1 'polypeptide(L)'
;MGLHNFQKFKFMIKNLFIALAFTLMLINPSISIAAESSVDVQEIFTSSENIDGDNFKYPKGKAEMRLIRVEVENGATIPMHSHPVPLLGHIESGELTLAEKTGISKTFKEGDSFVLSANTPAHTMANSGDSSAVMWVAVASAEGIPTLNPEE
;
A
#
# COMPACT_ATOMS: atom_id res chain seq x y z
N MET A 1 -60.84 -58.10 -18.65
CA MET A 1 -60.11 -57.12 -17.78
C MET A 1 -59.82 -55.95 -18.68
N GLY A 2 -60.66 -54.92 -18.57
CA GLY A 2 -60.91 -54.01 -19.68
C GLY A 2 -59.95 -52.89 -19.85
N LEU A 3 -59.90 -52.27 -21.03
CA LEU A 3 -59.19 -51.08 -21.46
C LEU A 3 -59.22 -49.93 -20.40
N HIS A 4 -60.25 -49.86 -19.58
CA HIS A 4 -60.42 -48.85 -18.55
C HIS A 4 -59.36 -48.93 -17.41
N ASN A 5 -58.94 -50.13 -17.01
CA ASN A 5 -57.92 -50.34 -15.99
C ASN A 5 -56.52 -50.01 -16.51
N PHE A 6 -56.28 -50.21 -17.82
CA PHE A 6 -54.97 -49.89 -18.44
C PHE A 6 -54.82 -48.41 -18.61
N GLN A 7 -55.87 -47.64 -18.86
CA GLN A 7 -55.81 -46.17 -18.92
C GLN A 7 -55.55 -45.54 -17.53
N LYS A 8 -56.17 -46.06 -16.48
CA LYS A 8 -55.92 -45.61 -15.09
C LYS A 8 -54.49 -45.89 -14.63
N PHE A 9 -53.95 -47.04 -15.01
CA PHE A 9 -52.54 -47.41 -14.67
C PHE A 9 -51.55 -46.51 -15.38
N LYS A 10 -51.70 -46.17 -16.65
CA LYS A 10 -50.86 -45.21 -17.38
C LYS A 10 -50.95 -43.81 -16.80
N PHE A 11 -52.12 -43.35 -16.39
CA PHE A 11 -52.30 -42.07 -15.76
C PHE A 11 -51.63 -41.97 -14.40
N MET A 12 -51.72 -43.04 -13.60
CA MET A 12 -51.05 -43.13 -12.30
C MET A 12 -49.51 -43.10 -12.40
N ILE A 13 -48.95 -43.85 -13.36
CA ILE A 13 -47.47 -43.86 -13.59
C ILE A 13 -47.00 -42.48 -14.07
N LYS A 14 -47.74 -41.82 -14.99
CA LYS A 14 -47.40 -40.50 -15.49
C LYS A 14 -47.36 -39.44 -14.38
N ASN A 15 -48.30 -39.48 -13.46
CA ASN A 15 -48.36 -38.57 -12.32
C ASN A 15 -47.27 -38.87 -11.28
N LEU A 16 -46.89 -40.15 -11.10
CA LEU A 16 -45.80 -40.54 -10.22
C LEU A 16 -44.43 -40.05 -10.73
N PHE A 17 -44.18 -40.10 -12.04
CA PHE A 17 -42.95 -39.56 -12.64
C PHE A 17 -42.90 -38.05 -12.58
N ILE A 18 -44.02 -37.36 -12.73
CA ILE A 18 -44.08 -35.88 -12.60
C ILE A 18 -43.82 -35.47 -11.14
N ALA A 19 -44.40 -36.18 -10.17
CA ALA A 19 -44.14 -35.91 -8.75
C ALA A 19 -42.69 -36.17 -8.34
N LEU A 20 -42.06 -37.25 -8.87
CA LEU A 20 -40.67 -37.58 -8.60
C LEU A 20 -39.71 -36.58 -9.25
N ALA A 21 -40.00 -36.08 -10.45
CA ALA A 21 -39.21 -35.05 -11.12
C ALA A 21 -39.30 -33.71 -10.39
N PHE A 22 -40.46 -33.37 -9.82
CA PHE A 22 -40.63 -32.13 -9.06
C PHE A 22 -39.94 -32.15 -7.69
N THR A 23 -39.85 -33.31 -7.03
CA THR A 23 -39.11 -33.47 -5.76
C THR A 23 -37.58 -33.43 -5.96
N LEU A 24 -37.09 -33.87 -7.13
CA LEU A 24 -35.66 -33.84 -7.43
C LEU A 24 -35.14 -32.42 -7.75
N MET A 25 -36.05 -31.50 -8.11
CA MET A 25 -35.73 -30.11 -8.46
C MET A 25 -35.60 -29.19 -7.22
N LEU A 26 -35.97 -29.67 -6.02
CA LEU A 26 -35.91 -28.91 -4.77
C LEU A 26 -34.62 -29.15 -3.94
N ILE A 27 -33.76 -30.08 -4.39
CA ILE A 27 -32.46 -30.28 -3.79
C ILE A 27 -31.41 -29.55 -4.67
N ASN A 28 -31.39 -28.24 -4.59
CA ASN A 28 -30.24 -27.49 -4.99
C ASN A 28 -29.23 -27.54 -3.82
N PRO A 29 -28.15 -28.34 -3.88
CA PRO A 29 -27.06 -28.12 -2.96
C PRO A 29 -26.49 -26.74 -3.29
N SER A 30 -26.77 -25.76 -2.43
CA SER A 30 -26.02 -24.52 -2.45
C SER A 30 -24.58 -24.89 -2.15
N ILE A 31 -23.78 -25.08 -3.19
CA ILE A 31 -22.33 -25.17 -3.05
C ILE A 31 -21.89 -23.77 -2.61
N SER A 32 -21.81 -23.57 -1.31
CA SER A 32 -21.13 -22.41 -0.74
C SER A 32 -19.65 -22.61 -1.05
N ILE A 33 -19.18 -22.00 -2.12
CA ILE A 33 -17.75 -21.84 -2.34
C ILE A 33 -17.33 -20.83 -1.28
N ALA A 34 -16.74 -21.33 -0.20
CA ALA A 34 -16.03 -20.48 0.75
C ALA A 34 -14.96 -19.74 -0.05
N ALA A 35 -15.05 -18.41 -0.11
CA ALA A 35 -14.00 -17.60 -0.68
C ALA A 35 -12.72 -17.86 0.12
N GLU A 36 -11.73 -18.44 -0.53
CA GLU A 36 -10.41 -18.64 0.07
C GLU A 36 -9.83 -17.24 0.31
N SER A 37 -9.52 -16.89 1.55
CA SER A 37 -8.88 -15.63 1.87
C SER A 37 -7.47 -15.65 1.30
N SER A 38 -7.20 -14.82 0.29
CA SER A 38 -5.86 -14.65 -0.27
C SER A 38 -5.15 -13.49 0.42
N VAL A 39 -3.86 -13.64 0.69
CA VAL A 39 -2.97 -12.55 1.12
C VAL A 39 -2.14 -12.19 -0.09
N ASP A 40 -2.22 -10.93 -0.49
CA ASP A 40 -1.35 -10.35 -1.51
C ASP A 40 -0.24 -9.55 -0.82
N VAL A 41 1.02 -9.78 -1.21
CA VAL A 41 2.19 -9.09 -0.65
C VAL A 41 2.99 -8.51 -1.81
N GLN A 42 3.09 -7.19 -1.82
CA GLN A 42 3.85 -6.47 -2.83
C GLN A 42 4.98 -5.68 -2.17
N GLU A 43 6.21 -5.86 -2.64
CA GLU A 43 7.31 -4.95 -2.31
C GLU A 43 7.12 -3.66 -3.10
N ILE A 44 6.90 -2.54 -2.39
CA ILE A 44 6.66 -1.25 -3.02
C ILE A 44 7.98 -0.57 -3.39
N PHE A 45 9.02 -0.72 -2.56
CA PHE A 45 10.30 -0.06 -2.78
C PHE A 45 11.42 -0.79 -2.04
N THR A 46 12.59 -0.86 -2.68
CA THR A 46 13.84 -1.32 -2.05
C THR A 46 15.01 -0.53 -2.61
N SER A 47 15.97 -0.13 -1.78
CA SER A 47 17.21 0.52 -2.21
C SER A 47 18.33 0.31 -1.19
N SER A 48 19.55 0.21 -1.69
CA SER A 48 20.80 0.28 -0.90
C SER A 48 21.52 1.62 -1.06
N GLU A 49 20.96 2.53 -1.87
CA GLU A 49 21.54 3.83 -2.21
C GLU A 49 20.54 4.95 -1.88
N ASN A 50 21.06 6.13 -1.54
CA ASN A 50 20.27 7.35 -1.40
C ASN A 50 19.88 7.91 -2.78
N ILE A 51 19.16 9.05 -2.78
CA ILE A 51 18.73 9.71 -4.03
C ILE A 51 19.88 10.13 -4.95
N ASP A 52 21.11 10.24 -4.46
CA ASP A 52 22.29 10.67 -5.21
C ASP A 52 23.12 9.49 -5.72
N GLY A 53 22.71 8.26 -5.40
CA GLY A 53 23.40 7.03 -5.79
C GLY A 53 24.48 6.60 -4.80
N ASP A 54 24.56 7.24 -3.64
CA ASP A 54 25.55 6.89 -2.61
C ASP A 54 25.02 5.79 -1.70
N ASN A 55 25.86 4.79 -1.41
CA ASN A 55 25.55 3.78 -0.41
C ASN A 55 25.41 4.39 0.98
N PHE A 56 24.39 4.04 1.71
CA PHE A 56 24.19 4.44 3.09
C PHE A 56 24.52 3.32 4.08
N LYS A 57 24.68 3.68 5.35
CA LYS A 57 24.94 2.75 6.45
C LYS A 57 23.99 3.05 7.60
N TYR A 58 23.58 1.99 8.30
CA TYR A 58 22.84 2.16 9.55
C TYR A 58 23.75 2.73 10.64
N PRO A 59 23.24 3.60 11.52
CA PRO A 59 24.02 4.15 12.62
C PRO A 59 24.42 3.05 13.61
N LYS A 60 25.54 3.29 14.32
CA LYS A 60 25.96 2.42 15.44
C LYS A 60 25.23 2.87 16.70
N GLY A 61 24.98 1.93 17.62
CA GLY A 61 24.37 2.21 18.91
C GLY A 61 23.12 1.37 19.15
N LYS A 62 22.32 1.76 20.14
CA LYS A 62 21.05 1.11 20.44
C LYS A 62 20.02 1.52 19.40
N ALA A 63 19.58 0.58 18.58
CA ALA A 63 18.71 0.84 17.44
C ALA A 63 17.39 1.48 17.87
N GLU A 64 16.94 2.45 17.11
CA GLU A 64 15.65 3.13 17.26
C GLU A 64 15.01 3.32 15.89
N MET A 65 13.72 2.97 15.76
CA MET A 65 12.93 3.22 14.57
C MET A 65 11.89 4.29 14.85
N ARG A 66 11.75 5.25 13.96
CA ARG A 66 10.69 6.27 14.02
C ARG A 66 9.85 6.20 12.76
N LEU A 67 8.54 6.35 12.90
CA LEU A 67 7.61 6.56 11.80
C LEU A 67 6.96 7.93 12.00
N ILE A 68 7.15 8.82 11.05
CA ILE A 68 6.72 10.21 11.11
C ILE A 68 5.79 10.48 9.94
N ARG A 69 4.61 11.05 10.20
CA ARG A 69 3.74 11.59 9.16
C ARG A 69 4.01 13.09 9.06
N VAL A 70 4.38 13.53 7.87
CA VAL A 70 4.64 14.94 7.56
C VAL A 70 3.57 15.41 6.61
N GLU A 71 2.88 16.51 6.96
CA GLU A 71 1.95 17.20 6.08
C GLU A 71 2.50 18.59 5.78
N VAL A 72 2.62 18.88 4.50
CA VAL A 72 3.16 20.15 3.99
C VAL A 72 2.05 20.84 3.23
N GLU A 73 1.56 21.95 3.77
CA GLU A 73 0.49 22.74 3.12
C GLU A 73 0.96 23.27 1.76
N ASN A 74 0.01 23.59 0.89
CA ASN A 74 0.30 24.20 -0.40
C ASN A 74 1.18 25.45 -0.23
N GLY A 75 2.29 25.49 -0.97
CA GLY A 75 3.28 26.58 -0.93
C GLY A 75 4.18 26.61 0.30
N ALA A 76 3.97 25.69 1.28
CA ALA A 76 4.86 25.58 2.43
C ALA A 76 6.17 24.88 2.07
N THR A 77 7.20 25.17 2.85
CA THR A 77 8.54 24.60 2.67
C THR A 77 9.12 24.19 4.01
N ILE A 78 9.61 22.96 4.10
CA ILE A 78 10.47 22.51 5.20
C ILE A 78 11.84 23.21 5.00
N PRO A 79 12.32 24.00 5.97
CA PRO A 79 13.55 24.76 5.84
C PRO A 79 14.77 23.90 5.56
N MET A 80 15.87 24.53 5.17
CA MET A 80 17.16 23.87 4.91
C MET A 80 17.58 22.99 6.07
N HIS A 81 17.84 21.71 5.81
CA HIS A 81 18.25 20.74 6.81
C HIS A 81 19.02 19.59 6.19
N SER A 82 19.70 18.80 7.02
CA SER A 82 20.36 17.55 6.67
C SER A 82 19.92 16.41 7.58
N HIS A 83 20.23 15.18 7.22
CA HIS A 83 19.89 13.99 8.01
C HIS A 83 21.15 13.25 8.47
N PRO A 84 21.35 13.03 9.79
CA PRO A 84 22.50 12.27 10.28
C PRO A 84 22.38 10.75 10.14
N VAL A 85 21.20 10.27 9.75
CA VAL A 85 20.86 8.83 9.66
C VAL A 85 20.01 8.55 8.42
N PRO A 86 19.98 7.31 7.91
CA PRO A 86 19.14 6.97 6.77
C PRO A 86 17.67 7.01 7.13
N LEU A 87 16.89 7.50 6.20
CA LEU A 87 15.43 7.50 6.24
C LEU A 87 14.84 7.13 4.89
N LEU A 88 13.67 6.49 4.92
CA LEU A 88 12.84 6.18 3.78
C LEU A 88 11.65 7.13 3.80
N GLY A 89 11.51 7.94 2.75
CA GLY A 89 10.31 8.73 2.47
C GLY A 89 9.38 8.01 1.51
N HIS A 90 8.07 8.12 1.74
CA HIS A 90 7.02 7.65 0.83
C HIS A 90 5.93 8.72 0.73
N ILE A 91 5.61 9.16 -0.48
CA ILE A 91 4.57 10.16 -0.73
C ILE A 91 3.20 9.46 -0.73
N GLU A 92 2.39 9.75 0.28
CA GLU A 92 1.01 9.27 0.37
C GLU A 92 0.08 10.02 -0.58
N SER A 93 0.29 11.35 -0.71
CA SER A 93 -0.51 12.21 -1.59
C SER A 93 0.21 13.50 -1.92
N GLY A 94 -0.15 14.12 -3.07
CA GLY A 94 0.41 15.37 -3.54
C GLY A 94 1.79 15.22 -4.15
N GLU A 95 2.57 16.32 -4.15
CA GLU A 95 3.95 16.33 -4.63
C GLU A 95 4.85 17.22 -3.77
N LEU A 96 6.09 16.79 -3.58
CA LEU A 96 7.11 17.51 -2.84
C LEU A 96 8.38 17.62 -3.69
N THR A 97 8.95 18.82 -3.73
CA THR A 97 10.21 19.08 -4.41
C THR A 97 11.31 19.28 -3.40
N LEU A 98 12.29 18.39 -3.44
CA LEU A 98 13.56 18.52 -2.73
C LEU A 98 14.50 19.41 -3.55
N ALA A 99 15.09 20.41 -2.91
CA ALA A 99 16.12 21.24 -3.53
C ALA A 99 17.36 21.27 -2.63
N GLU A 100 18.46 20.74 -3.16
CA GLU A 100 19.74 20.67 -2.44
C GLU A 100 20.50 22.00 -2.51
N LYS A 101 21.34 22.23 -1.50
CA LYS A 101 22.29 23.36 -1.47
C LYS A 101 23.27 23.34 -2.68
N THR A 102 23.48 22.17 -3.28
CA THR A 102 24.29 21.98 -4.50
C THR A 102 23.63 22.49 -5.78
N GLY A 103 22.33 22.82 -5.75
CA GLY A 103 21.53 23.23 -6.90
C GLY A 103 20.79 22.09 -7.59
N ILE A 104 20.94 20.85 -7.14
CA ILE A 104 20.16 19.72 -7.63
C ILE A 104 18.74 19.82 -7.08
N SER A 105 17.75 19.51 -7.91
CA SER A 105 16.33 19.47 -7.51
C SER A 105 15.65 18.21 -8.03
N LYS A 106 14.83 17.59 -7.17
CA LYS A 106 14.07 16.36 -7.48
C LYS A 106 12.66 16.49 -6.96
N THR A 107 11.66 16.17 -7.78
CA THR A 107 10.26 16.17 -7.41
C THR A 107 9.77 14.75 -7.25
N PHE A 108 9.10 14.49 -6.13
CA PHE A 108 8.46 13.22 -5.79
C PHE A 108 6.95 13.41 -5.74
N LYS A 109 6.21 12.48 -6.31
CA LYS A 109 4.74 12.49 -6.42
C LYS A 109 4.12 11.33 -5.65
N GLU A 110 2.82 11.35 -5.52
CA GLU A 110 2.04 10.25 -4.92
C GLU A 110 2.51 8.87 -5.43
N GLY A 111 2.80 7.98 -4.51
CA GLY A 111 3.34 6.63 -4.75
C GLY A 111 4.86 6.55 -4.82
N ASP A 112 5.57 7.67 -5.02
CA ASP A 112 7.04 7.67 -5.05
C ASP A 112 7.63 7.39 -3.65
N SER A 113 8.76 6.69 -3.66
CA SER A 113 9.57 6.43 -2.46
C SER A 113 11.03 6.77 -2.73
N PHE A 114 11.73 7.19 -1.69
CA PHE A 114 13.12 7.60 -1.80
C PHE A 114 13.88 7.40 -0.48
N VAL A 115 15.20 7.33 -0.56
CA VAL A 115 16.08 7.28 0.61
C VAL A 115 16.93 8.55 0.69
N LEU A 116 16.95 9.19 1.87
CA LEU A 116 17.93 10.20 2.25
C LEU A 116 18.84 9.61 3.32
N SER A 117 20.06 10.13 3.43
CA SER A 117 21.06 9.63 4.36
C SER A 117 22.01 10.73 4.81
N ALA A 118 22.95 10.39 5.68
CA ALA A 118 23.99 11.33 6.12
C ALA A 118 24.86 11.87 4.97
N ASN A 119 24.88 11.20 3.82
CA ASN A 119 25.63 11.63 2.64
C ASN A 119 24.78 12.51 1.69
N THR A 120 23.46 12.58 1.89
CA THR A 120 22.61 13.49 1.11
C THR A 120 22.91 14.93 1.52
N PRO A 121 23.21 15.83 0.58
CA PRO A 121 23.45 17.23 0.89
C PRO A 121 22.29 17.89 1.61
N ALA A 122 22.57 18.97 2.34
CA ALA A 122 21.52 19.78 2.94
C ALA A 122 20.54 20.27 1.88
N HIS A 123 19.25 20.23 2.22
CA HIS A 123 18.15 20.46 1.27
C HIS A 123 16.93 21.11 1.95
N THR A 124 16.11 21.72 1.14
CA THR A 124 14.73 22.07 1.48
C THR A 124 13.77 21.03 0.91
N MET A 125 12.55 20.95 1.45
CA MET A 125 11.46 20.16 0.87
C MET A 125 10.22 21.05 0.76
N ALA A 126 9.85 21.42 -0.44
CA ALA A 126 8.75 22.34 -0.72
C ALA A 126 7.55 21.61 -1.32
N ASN A 127 6.34 22.00 -0.92
CA ASN A 127 5.14 21.61 -1.63
C ASN A 127 4.93 22.54 -2.83
N SER A 128 5.18 22.00 -4.03
CA SER A 128 5.03 22.69 -5.31
C SER A 128 3.70 22.37 -6.01
N GLY A 129 2.86 21.54 -5.40
CA GLY A 129 1.55 21.15 -5.92
C GLY A 129 0.43 22.14 -5.59
N ASP A 130 -0.81 21.79 -5.94
CA ASP A 130 -1.99 22.64 -5.78
C ASP A 130 -2.78 22.35 -4.48
N SER A 131 -2.39 21.33 -3.72
CA SER A 131 -3.03 20.89 -2.47
C SER A 131 -1.98 20.51 -1.44
N SER A 132 -2.39 20.23 -0.20
CA SER A 132 -1.48 19.67 0.81
C SER A 132 -0.85 18.37 0.31
N ALA A 133 0.42 18.20 0.58
CA ALA A 133 1.15 16.96 0.33
C ALA A 133 1.40 16.22 1.65
N VAL A 134 1.29 14.89 1.62
CA VAL A 134 1.51 14.02 2.78
C VAL A 134 2.61 13.03 2.46
N MET A 135 3.57 12.95 3.38
CA MET A 135 4.69 12.03 3.30
C MET A 135 4.82 11.23 4.61
N TRP A 136 5.05 9.93 4.49
CA TRP A 136 5.50 9.08 5.60
C TRP A 136 7.01 8.95 5.55
N VAL A 137 7.64 9.07 6.72
CA VAL A 137 9.09 8.96 6.86
C VAL A 137 9.42 7.90 7.90
N ALA A 138 10.03 6.81 7.47
CA ALA A 138 10.58 5.77 8.34
C ALA A 138 12.08 6.04 8.55
N VAL A 139 12.47 6.31 9.80
CA VAL A 139 13.86 6.67 10.16
C VAL A 139 14.55 5.50 10.84
N ALA A 140 15.64 5.02 10.28
CA ALA A 140 16.49 4.01 10.89
C ALA A 140 17.60 4.69 11.71
N SER A 141 17.39 4.87 13.01
CA SER A 141 18.21 5.67 13.91
C SER A 141 18.85 4.85 15.05
N ALA A 142 19.56 5.54 15.92
CA ALA A 142 19.96 5.05 17.23
C ALA A 142 19.58 6.08 18.30
N GLU A 143 19.41 5.62 19.55
CA GLU A 143 19.07 6.50 20.68
C GLU A 143 19.99 7.72 20.75
N GLY A 144 19.38 8.89 20.91
CA GLY A 144 20.09 10.18 21.03
C GLY A 144 20.48 10.83 19.70
N ILE A 145 20.30 10.18 18.55
CA ILE A 145 20.55 10.80 17.25
C ILE A 145 19.27 11.50 16.74
N PRO A 146 19.32 12.79 16.40
CA PRO A 146 18.14 13.50 15.89
C PRO A 146 17.71 12.99 14.51
N THR A 147 16.47 13.27 14.11
CA THR A 147 15.98 12.94 12.78
C THR A 147 16.57 13.84 11.71
N LEU A 148 16.78 15.12 12.05
CA LEU A 148 17.36 16.12 11.16
C LEU A 148 18.24 17.10 11.94
N ASN A 149 19.15 17.74 11.25
CA ASN A 149 19.92 18.90 11.71
C ASN A 149 19.47 20.13 10.92
N PRO A 150 19.01 21.20 11.59
CA PRO A 150 18.77 22.48 10.89
C PRO A 150 20.08 23.00 10.29
N GLU A 151 19.99 23.62 9.11
CA GLU A 151 21.11 24.24 8.41
C GLU A 151 20.80 25.73 8.13
N GLU A 152 21.81 26.57 8.10
CA GLU A 152 21.68 28.00 7.78
C GLU A 152 21.92 28.30 6.29
#